data_ce1546f12b7f8d4683eef427068a9bcb
#
_entry.id   ce1546f12b7f8d4683eef427068a9bcb
#
_cell.length_a   1.000
_cell.length_b   1.000
_cell.length_c   1.000
_cell.angle_alpha   90.00
_cell.angle_beta   90.00
_cell.angle_gamma   90.00
#
_symmetry.space_group_name_H-M   'P 1'
#
loop_
_entity.id
_entity.type
_entity.pdbx_description
1 polymer ?
#
loop_
_entity_poly.entity_id
_entity_poly.type
_entity_poly.pdbx_seq_one_letter_code
_entity_poly.pdbx_strand_id
1 'polypeptide(L)'
;MAARSFDVIVFGATGFTGRQAVTAMVHRAASQPIHWAVAGRDAGRLESLVAELVPSAADQPGVVVADARNSDSLHAMAARTSVLLNLAGPYAPTGEAVVQACIASGAHCIDLSGETFWVQQLIARHHRAAKTAKVKIIPCCGYEALPFDIATLWMAQQVRQRYAEPCREVKVVVSFVGKRIKSVADAVSGGTVASLSSLLEFDNTDCVRNPACLLPVEATDANEVAERNAYRFAPQFDEDVQAVTSPTIPAPFVNPPIVLRSTALLADAALFAPDFRYIESMSMKSLVPSVGFLPDAATLPMQWAAAASLAVPLANISAALAGPLKFERGAMRKLVAWLAPKSGQGPSEDALANTGYCFDIFALSQSGKKLRGRLDAQGHPGYRSTPEMVVTAAVGLAKGTLGRTPHFGIVTPATGLGIEAVGALREAGLTFSLVA
;
A
#
# COMPACT_ATOMS: atom_id res chain seq x y z
N MET A 1 -30.41 -1.17 -12.17
CA MET A 1 -29.46 -2.21 -11.70
C MET A 1 -30.14 -3.01 -10.61
N ALA A 2 -30.03 -4.36 -10.63
CA ALA A 2 -30.51 -5.16 -9.52
C ALA A 2 -29.81 -4.74 -8.22
N ALA A 3 -30.54 -4.81 -7.08
CA ALA A 3 -29.97 -4.50 -5.78
C ALA A 3 -28.81 -5.46 -5.49
N ARG A 4 -27.65 -4.94 -5.11
CA ARG A 4 -26.47 -5.75 -4.75
C ARG A 4 -26.69 -6.41 -3.41
N SER A 5 -26.31 -7.68 -3.30
CA SER A 5 -26.49 -8.46 -2.06
C SER A 5 -25.53 -8.03 -0.94
N PHE A 6 -24.38 -7.45 -1.30
CA PHE A 6 -23.32 -7.11 -0.34
C PHE A 6 -22.76 -5.71 -0.58
N ASP A 7 -22.45 -5.02 0.49
CA ASP A 7 -21.65 -3.79 0.47
C ASP A 7 -20.21 -4.13 0.09
N VAL A 8 -19.61 -5.12 0.75
CA VAL A 8 -18.23 -5.57 0.56
C VAL A 8 -18.16 -7.08 0.44
N ILE A 9 -17.37 -7.57 -0.53
CA ILE A 9 -16.92 -8.97 -0.58
C ILE A 9 -15.41 -9.00 -0.35
N VAL A 10 -14.95 -9.79 0.62
CA VAL A 10 -13.52 -10.04 0.89
C VAL A 10 -13.09 -11.29 0.10
N PHE A 11 -12.44 -11.10 -1.04
CA PHE A 11 -11.94 -12.18 -1.88
C PHE A 11 -10.52 -12.58 -1.48
N GLY A 12 -10.24 -13.88 -1.34
CA GLY A 12 -8.99 -14.40 -0.78
C GLY A 12 -9.01 -14.48 0.76
N ALA A 13 -10.21 -14.56 1.35
CA ALA A 13 -10.45 -14.52 2.80
C ALA A 13 -9.67 -15.59 3.60
N THR A 14 -9.38 -16.75 3.03
CA THR A 14 -8.64 -17.85 3.69
C THR A 14 -7.12 -17.70 3.67
N GLY A 15 -6.58 -16.66 3.00
CA GLY A 15 -5.16 -16.32 3.02
C GLY A 15 -4.74 -15.68 4.35
N PHE A 16 -3.42 -15.53 4.60
CA PHE A 16 -2.90 -14.93 5.83
C PHE A 16 -3.49 -13.53 6.08
N THR A 17 -3.31 -12.61 5.13
CA THR A 17 -3.85 -11.25 5.21
C THR A 17 -5.38 -11.24 5.13
N GLY A 18 -5.97 -12.17 4.32
CA GLY A 18 -7.42 -12.33 4.21
C GLY A 18 -8.09 -12.64 5.54
N ARG A 19 -7.52 -13.55 6.33
CA ARG A 19 -8.00 -13.89 7.67
C ARG A 19 -7.98 -12.67 8.61
N GLN A 20 -6.90 -11.90 8.59
CA GLN A 20 -6.81 -10.67 9.39
C GLN A 20 -7.85 -9.62 8.93
N ALA A 21 -8.09 -9.50 7.62
CA ALA A 21 -9.12 -8.62 7.09
C ALA A 21 -10.55 -9.09 7.47
N VAL A 22 -10.82 -10.39 7.53
CA VAL A 22 -12.08 -10.93 8.04
C VAL A 22 -12.27 -10.55 9.50
N THR A 23 -11.23 -10.67 10.35
CA THR A 23 -11.28 -10.21 11.74
C THR A 23 -11.59 -8.71 11.84
N ALA A 24 -10.93 -7.87 11.02
CA ALA A 24 -11.22 -6.44 10.97
C ALA A 24 -12.65 -6.14 10.49
N MET A 25 -13.18 -6.91 9.51
CA MET A 25 -14.58 -6.79 9.06
C MET A 25 -15.57 -7.13 10.19
N VAL A 26 -15.30 -8.17 10.98
CA VAL A 26 -16.14 -8.55 12.14
C VAL A 26 -16.21 -7.38 13.14
N HIS A 27 -15.07 -6.80 13.50
CA HIS A 27 -15.02 -5.64 14.40
C HIS A 27 -15.81 -4.45 13.83
N ARG A 28 -15.67 -4.20 12.51
CA ARG A 28 -16.35 -3.09 11.84
C ARG A 28 -17.85 -3.33 11.74
N ALA A 29 -18.30 -4.56 11.45
CA ALA A 29 -19.69 -4.94 11.36
C ALA A 29 -20.40 -4.86 12.73
N ALA A 30 -19.70 -5.09 13.82
CA ALA A 30 -20.23 -4.92 15.17
C ALA A 30 -20.53 -3.45 15.53
N SER A 31 -19.86 -2.49 14.86
CA SER A 31 -20.03 -1.05 15.12
C SER A 31 -21.00 -0.33 14.18
N GLN A 32 -21.28 -0.91 13.01
CA GLN A 32 -22.16 -0.33 12.00
C GLN A 32 -22.77 -1.40 11.09
N PRO A 33 -24.02 -1.24 10.60
CA PRO A 33 -24.65 -2.20 9.69
C PRO A 33 -23.88 -2.32 8.37
N ILE A 34 -23.37 -3.52 8.06
CA ILE A 34 -22.65 -3.83 6.81
C ILE A 34 -23.13 -5.20 6.33
N HIS A 35 -23.61 -5.28 5.08
CA HIS A 35 -23.86 -6.55 4.42
C HIS A 35 -22.59 -6.99 3.70
N TRP A 36 -21.95 -8.05 4.16
CA TRP A 36 -20.67 -8.47 3.61
C TRP A 36 -20.57 -9.98 3.43
N ALA A 37 -19.58 -10.40 2.64
CA ALA A 37 -19.30 -11.81 2.40
C ALA A 37 -17.80 -12.09 2.37
N VAL A 38 -17.43 -13.32 2.68
CA VAL A 38 -16.12 -13.90 2.42
C VAL A 38 -16.15 -14.65 1.10
N ALA A 39 -15.05 -14.56 0.33
CA ALA A 39 -14.95 -15.25 -0.94
C ALA A 39 -13.61 -15.95 -1.15
N GLY A 40 -13.63 -17.05 -1.89
CA GLY A 40 -12.49 -17.87 -2.24
C GLY A 40 -12.92 -19.13 -2.97
N ARG A 41 -11.97 -19.97 -3.37
CA ARG A 41 -12.22 -21.14 -4.22
C ARG A 41 -12.72 -22.40 -3.48
N ASP A 42 -12.63 -22.45 -2.18
CA ASP A 42 -12.94 -23.62 -1.35
C ASP A 42 -14.02 -23.26 -0.32
N ALA A 43 -15.24 -23.75 -0.55
CA ALA A 43 -16.39 -23.49 0.29
C ALA A 43 -16.18 -23.97 1.74
N GLY A 44 -15.67 -25.18 1.94
CA GLY A 44 -15.50 -25.76 3.26
C GLY A 44 -14.48 -24.98 4.11
N ARG A 45 -13.40 -24.48 3.49
CA ARG A 45 -12.44 -23.60 4.18
C ARG A 45 -13.02 -22.23 4.53
N LEU A 46 -13.90 -21.68 3.68
CA LEU A 46 -14.60 -20.44 3.97
C LEU A 46 -15.59 -20.61 5.11
N GLU A 47 -16.39 -21.67 5.10
CA GLU A 47 -17.35 -21.99 6.15
C GLU A 47 -16.64 -22.22 7.50
N SER A 48 -15.53 -22.97 7.49
CA SER A 48 -14.69 -23.18 8.68
C SER A 48 -14.14 -21.85 9.23
N LEU A 49 -13.66 -20.95 8.36
CA LEU A 49 -13.18 -19.63 8.75
C LEU A 49 -14.29 -18.78 9.39
N VAL A 50 -15.48 -18.79 8.79
CA VAL A 50 -16.65 -18.07 9.31
C VAL A 50 -17.07 -18.62 10.65
N ALA A 51 -17.18 -19.95 10.80
CA ALA A 51 -17.56 -20.59 12.07
C ALA A 51 -16.55 -20.28 13.20
N GLU A 52 -15.26 -20.18 12.87
CA GLU A 52 -14.23 -19.86 13.85
C GLU A 52 -14.25 -18.38 14.28
N LEU A 53 -14.38 -17.43 13.34
CA LEU A 53 -14.27 -16.00 13.62
C LEU A 53 -15.60 -15.33 13.95
N VAL A 54 -16.73 -15.91 13.52
CA VAL A 54 -18.08 -15.39 13.73
C VAL A 54 -19.00 -16.49 14.25
N PRO A 55 -18.89 -16.87 15.53
CA PRO A 55 -19.65 -17.99 16.08
C PRO A 55 -21.16 -17.73 16.17
N SER A 56 -21.61 -16.47 16.19
CA SER A 56 -23.05 -16.14 16.19
C SER A 56 -23.62 -16.30 14.79
N ALA A 57 -24.58 -17.20 14.62
CA ALA A 57 -25.24 -17.46 13.34
C ALA A 57 -25.95 -16.22 12.75
N ALA A 58 -26.44 -15.32 13.61
CA ALA A 58 -27.15 -14.11 13.20
C ALA A 58 -26.21 -13.07 12.53
N ASP A 59 -24.92 -13.10 12.87
CA ASP A 59 -23.92 -12.12 12.43
C ASP A 59 -23.00 -12.66 11.33
N GLN A 60 -23.23 -13.91 10.87
CA GLN A 60 -22.38 -14.57 9.89
C GLN A 60 -22.42 -13.86 8.53
N PRO A 61 -21.25 -13.59 7.92
CA PRO A 61 -21.18 -13.08 6.56
C PRO A 61 -21.64 -14.11 5.54
N GLY A 62 -22.03 -13.64 4.36
CA GLY A 62 -22.28 -14.55 3.23
C GLY A 62 -21.02 -15.30 2.82
N VAL A 63 -21.19 -16.48 2.25
CA VAL A 63 -20.09 -17.26 1.63
C VAL A 63 -20.27 -17.25 0.11
N VAL A 64 -19.23 -16.89 -0.62
CA VAL A 64 -19.21 -16.83 -2.09
C VAL A 64 -18.04 -17.64 -2.62
N VAL A 65 -18.34 -18.66 -3.45
CA VAL A 65 -17.31 -19.45 -4.09
C VAL A 65 -16.90 -18.77 -5.40
N ALA A 66 -15.62 -18.43 -5.52
CA ALA A 66 -15.04 -17.85 -6.73
C ALA A 66 -13.57 -18.24 -6.85
N ASP A 67 -13.13 -18.53 -8.06
CA ASP A 67 -11.72 -18.82 -8.39
C ASP A 67 -11.18 -17.72 -9.30
N ALA A 68 -10.01 -17.17 -8.94
CA ALA A 68 -9.31 -16.16 -9.73
C ALA A 68 -8.97 -16.58 -11.17
N ARG A 69 -9.04 -17.88 -11.46
CA ARG A 69 -8.81 -18.47 -12.79
C ARG A 69 -10.09 -18.74 -13.57
N ASN A 70 -11.25 -18.50 -12.97
CA ASN A 70 -12.55 -18.73 -13.57
C ASN A 70 -13.31 -17.42 -13.74
N SER A 71 -13.31 -16.89 -14.98
CA SER A 71 -13.92 -15.61 -15.33
C SER A 71 -15.40 -15.54 -14.95
N ASP A 72 -16.19 -16.61 -15.17
CA ASP A 72 -17.63 -16.62 -14.91
C ASP A 72 -17.90 -16.47 -13.41
N SER A 73 -17.13 -17.18 -12.57
CA SER A 73 -17.23 -17.07 -11.10
C SER A 73 -16.86 -15.67 -10.61
N LEU A 74 -15.84 -15.02 -11.22
CA LEU A 74 -15.45 -13.66 -10.90
C LEU A 74 -16.54 -12.65 -11.25
N HIS A 75 -17.16 -12.76 -12.44
CA HIS A 75 -18.27 -11.90 -12.84
C HIS A 75 -19.49 -12.09 -11.94
N ALA A 76 -19.84 -13.35 -11.61
CA ALA A 76 -20.94 -13.65 -10.70
C ALA A 76 -20.69 -13.08 -9.29
N MET A 77 -19.45 -13.13 -8.79
CA MET A 77 -19.05 -12.53 -7.51
C MET A 77 -19.12 -11.00 -7.56
N ALA A 78 -18.49 -10.38 -8.57
CA ALA A 78 -18.40 -8.91 -8.68
C ALA A 78 -19.78 -8.26 -8.86
N ALA A 79 -20.72 -8.93 -9.56
CA ALA A 79 -22.09 -8.44 -9.73
C ALA A 79 -22.88 -8.32 -8.42
N ARG A 80 -22.47 -9.03 -7.35
CA ARG A 80 -23.17 -9.08 -6.06
C ARG A 80 -22.69 -8.04 -5.05
N THR A 81 -21.63 -7.29 -5.34
CA THR A 81 -21.03 -6.37 -4.36
C THR A 81 -20.86 -4.95 -4.86
N SER A 82 -20.89 -3.98 -3.95
CA SER A 82 -20.52 -2.59 -4.25
C SER A 82 -19.00 -2.40 -4.33
N VAL A 83 -18.27 -3.06 -3.43
CA VAL A 83 -16.80 -3.03 -3.39
C VAL A 83 -16.27 -4.46 -3.26
N LEU A 84 -15.39 -4.84 -4.16
CA LEU A 84 -14.61 -6.06 -4.05
C LEU A 84 -13.26 -5.73 -3.40
N LEU A 85 -13.03 -6.25 -2.20
CA LEU A 85 -11.73 -6.21 -1.53
C LEU A 85 -10.96 -7.46 -1.96
N ASN A 86 -10.03 -7.29 -2.91
CA ASN A 86 -9.25 -8.37 -3.49
C ASN A 86 -7.95 -8.59 -2.71
N LEU A 87 -7.90 -9.65 -1.94
CA LEU A 87 -6.72 -10.12 -1.17
C LEU A 87 -6.16 -11.45 -1.72
N ALA A 88 -6.57 -11.83 -2.94
CA ALA A 88 -6.15 -13.06 -3.60
C ALA A 88 -4.90 -12.82 -4.48
N GLY A 89 -3.76 -12.57 -3.85
CA GLY A 89 -2.47 -12.49 -4.54
C GLY A 89 -1.90 -13.87 -4.91
N PRO A 90 -0.83 -13.94 -5.76
CA PRO A 90 -0.15 -12.81 -6.41
C PRO A 90 -1.01 -12.16 -7.49
N TYR A 91 -0.89 -10.83 -7.65
CA TYR A 91 -1.83 -10.07 -8.47
C TYR A 91 -1.51 -10.11 -9.96
N ALA A 92 -0.24 -10.07 -10.33
CA ALA A 92 0.17 -10.03 -11.72
C ALA A 92 -0.39 -11.18 -12.58
N PRO A 93 -0.45 -12.46 -12.12
CA PRO A 93 -1.01 -13.56 -12.93
C PRO A 93 -2.54 -13.65 -12.92
N THR A 94 -3.25 -13.10 -11.93
CA THR A 94 -4.68 -13.34 -11.75
C THR A 94 -5.52 -12.09 -11.51
N GLY A 95 -4.90 -10.98 -11.13
CA GLY A 95 -5.62 -9.76 -10.74
C GLY A 95 -6.34 -9.07 -11.90
N GLU A 96 -5.83 -9.17 -13.13
CA GLU A 96 -6.44 -8.52 -14.29
C GLU A 96 -7.87 -9.03 -14.55
N ALA A 97 -8.12 -10.33 -14.44
CA ALA A 97 -9.45 -10.91 -14.59
C ALA A 97 -10.43 -10.41 -13.52
N VAL A 98 -9.96 -10.21 -12.28
CA VAL A 98 -10.74 -9.63 -11.19
C VAL A 98 -11.13 -8.18 -11.51
N VAL A 99 -10.16 -7.38 -11.97
CA VAL A 99 -10.40 -5.99 -12.38
C VAL A 99 -11.40 -5.90 -13.53
N GLN A 100 -11.28 -6.75 -14.54
CA GLN A 100 -12.23 -6.81 -15.66
C GLN A 100 -13.65 -7.15 -15.19
N ALA A 101 -13.80 -8.13 -14.29
CA ALA A 101 -15.08 -8.50 -13.71
C ALA A 101 -15.71 -7.33 -12.92
N CYS A 102 -14.91 -6.60 -12.16
CA CYS A 102 -15.36 -5.41 -11.43
C CYS A 102 -15.81 -4.29 -12.37
N ILE A 103 -15.05 -4.00 -13.42
CA ILE A 103 -15.42 -2.99 -14.42
C ILE A 103 -16.73 -3.36 -15.12
N ALA A 104 -16.87 -4.61 -15.58
CA ALA A 104 -18.07 -5.08 -16.26
C ALA A 104 -19.32 -5.05 -15.36
N SER A 105 -19.15 -5.30 -14.08
CA SER A 105 -20.24 -5.32 -13.09
C SER A 105 -20.51 -3.95 -12.44
N GLY A 106 -19.69 -2.93 -12.73
CA GLY A 106 -19.78 -1.62 -12.09
C GLY A 106 -19.43 -1.66 -10.58
N ALA A 107 -18.67 -2.65 -10.12
CA ALA A 107 -18.19 -2.74 -8.75
C ALA A 107 -16.86 -1.99 -8.59
N HIS A 108 -16.65 -1.32 -7.46
CA HIS A 108 -15.34 -0.82 -7.11
C HIS A 108 -14.42 -1.97 -6.71
N CYS A 109 -13.10 -1.80 -6.87
CA CYS A 109 -12.11 -2.79 -6.46
C CYS A 109 -10.98 -2.14 -5.69
N ILE A 110 -10.61 -2.76 -4.58
CA ILE A 110 -9.44 -2.38 -3.77
C ILE A 110 -8.55 -3.60 -3.65
N ASP A 111 -7.22 -3.43 -3.78
CA ASP A 111 -6.27 -4.52 -3.59
C ASP A 111 -5.00 -4.08 -2.84
N LEU A 112 -4.15 -5.04 -2.51
CA LEU A 112 -2.89 -4.87 -1.80
C LEU A 112 -1.68 -5.15 -2.70
N SER A 113 -1.79 -4.94 -4.00
CA SER A 113 -0.69 -5.18 -4.93
C SER A 113 0.51 -4.26 -4.60
N GLY A 114 1.71 -4.82 -4.67
CA GLY A 114 2.98 -4.08 -4.66
C GLY A 114 3.68 -4.13 -6.03
N GLU A 115 3.02 -4.75 -7.01
CA GLU A 115 3.54 -4.99 -8.36
C GLU A 115 3.25 -3.78 -9.27
N THR A 116 3.99 -2.66 -9.09
CA THR A 116 3.76 -1.41 -9.84
C THR A 116 3.85 -1.57 -11.36
N PHE A 117 4.69 -2.47 -11.86
CA PHE A 117 4.75 -2.83 -13.28
C PHE A 117 3.42 -3.43 -13.79
N TRP A 118 2.73 -4.24 -12.97
CA TRP A 118 1.41 -4.76 -13.29
C TRP A 118 0.36 -3.64 -13.23
N VAL A 119 0.45 -2.75 -12.24
CA VAL A 119 -0.42 -1.57 -12.14
C VAL A 119 -0.27 -0.68 -13.38
N GLN A 120 0.96 -0.50 -13.90
CA GLN A 120 1.22 0.22 -15.15
C GLN A 120 0.48 -0.41 -16.33
N GLN A 121 0.51 -1.75 -16.45
CA GLN A 121 -0.23 -2.46 -17.49
C GLN A 121 -1.74 -2.33 -17.33
N LEU A 122 -2.25 -2.41 -16.11
CA LEU A 122 -3.67 -2.18 -15.84
C LEU A 122 -4.11 -0.78 -16.27
N ILE A 123 -3.33 0.25 -15.94
CA ILE A 123 -3.59 1.63 -16.35
C ILE A 123 -3.70 1.71 -17.88
N ALA A 124 -2.71 1.18 -18.59
CA ALA A 124 -2.67 1.23 -20.04
C ALA A 124 -3.87 0.52 -20.71
N ARG A 125 -4.31 -0.62 -20.15
CA ARG A 125 -5.35 -1.45 -20.75
C ARG A 125 -6.76 -1.10 -20.30
N HIS A 126 -6.95 -0.72 -19.04
CA HIS A 126 -8.27 -0.69 -18.39
C HIS A 126 -8.68 0.64 -17.80
N HIS A 127 -7.77 1.65 -17.65
CA HIS A 127 -8.12 2.94 -17.04
C HIS A 127 -9.33 3.60 -17.70
N ARG A 128 -9.34 3.64 -19.05
CA ARG A 128 -10.42 4.28 -19.81
C ARG A 128 -11.76 3.54 -19.61
N ALA A 129 -11.76 2.20 -19.66
CA ALA A 129 -12.97 1.40 -19.46
C ALA A 129 -13.52 1.60 -18.04
N ALA A 130 -12.65 1.55 -17.01
CA ALA A 130 -13.04 1.78 -15.62
C ALA A 130 -13.57 3.21 -15.41
N LYS A 131 -12.96 4.22 -16.04
CA LYS A 131 -13.44 5.62 -16.01
C LYS A 131 -14.84 5.76 -16.64
N THR A 132 -15.07 5.12 -17.78
CA THR A 132 -16.37 5.11 -18.47
C THR A 132 -17.44 4.42 -17.63
N ALA A 133 -17.11 3.29 -16.99
CA ALA A 133 -18.00 2.57 -16.10
C ALA A 133 -18.22 3.27 -14.75
N LYS A 134 -17.54 4.39 -14.48
CA LYS A 134 -17.56 5.13 -13.21
C LYS A 134 -17.24 4.25 -12.02
N VAL A 135 -16.27 3.36 -12.16
CA VAL A 135 -15.73 2.53 -11.09
C VAL A 135 -14.36 3.03 -10.66
N LYS A 136 -14.03 2.80 -9.40
CA LYS A 136 -12.71 3.06 -8.83
C LYS A 136 -12.01 1.73 -8.63
N ILE A 137 -10.89 1.56 -9.29
CA ILE A 137 -9.95 0.46 -9.07
C ILE A 137 -8.76 1.05 -8.35
N ILE A 138 -8.54 0.67 -7.09
CA ILE A 138 -7.54 1.27 -6.20
C ILE A 138 -6.50 0.19 -5.84
N PRO A 139 -5.45 0.03 -6.65
CA PRO A 139 -4.34 -0.86 -6.32
C PRO A 139 -3.46 -0.27 -5.20
N CYS A 140 -2.58 -1.07 -4.64
CA CYS A 140 -1.59 -0.67 -3.62
C CYS A 140 -2.23 0.00 -2.38
N CYS A 141 -3.38 -0.49 -1.93
CA CYS A 141 -4.16 0.11 -0.84
C CYS A 141 -3.82 -0.49 0.53
N GLY A 142 -2.61 -1.07 0.69
CA GLY A 142 -2.06 -1.54 1.95
C GLY A 142 -1.09 -0.56 2.60
N TYR A 143 -0.21 -1.06 3.47
CA TYR A 143 0.89 -0.26 4.03
C TYR A 143 1.72 0.39 2.92
N GLU A 144 1.98 -0.32 1.86
CA GLU A 144 2.44 0.22 0.59
C GLU A 144 1.25 0.27 -0.38
N ALA A 145 0.68 1.46 -0.76
CA ALA A 145 1.18 2.83 -0.52
C ALA A 145 0.16 3.72 0.22
N LEU A 146 -0.94 3.18 0.76
CA LEU A 146 -2.08 3.97 1.26
C LEU A 146 -1.67 5.04 2.29
N PRO A 147 -0.95 4.73 3.41
CA PRO A 147 -0.63 5.74 4.41
C PRO A 147 0.33 6.81 3.89
N PHE A 148 1.22 6.47 2.94
CA PHE A 148 2.15 7.41 2.31
C PHE A 148 1.43 8.40 1.41
N ASP A 149 0.52 7.91 0.58
CA ASP A 149 -0.24 8.69 -0.38
C ASP A 149 -1.23 9.63 0.32
N ILE A 150 -1.96 9.11 1.32
CA ILE A 150 -2.88 9.92 2.15
C ILE A 150 -2.12 10.94 3.00
N ALA A 151 -0.97 10.59 3.59
CA ALA A 151 -0.16 11.53 4.36
C ALA A 151 0.39 12.66 3.48
N THR A 152 0.79 12.34 2.24
CA THR A 152 1.22 13.35 1.27
C THR A 152 0.09 14.32 0.90
N LEU A 153 -1.11 13.80 0.61
CA LEU A 153 -2.29 14.61 0.34
C LEU A 153 -2.64 15.49 1.55
N TRP A 154 -2.64 14.90 2.75
CA TRP A 154 -2.92 15.63 3.99
C TRP A 154 -1.92 16.76 4.22
N MET A 155 -0.62 16.51 4.07
CA MET A 155 0.41 17.55 4.25
C MET A 155 0.31 18.65 3.21
N ALA A 156 0.01 18.32 1.94
CA ALA A 156 -0.20 19.33 0.91
C ALA A 156 -1.40 20.23 1.24
N GLN A 157 -2.47 19.68 1.78
CA GLN A 157 -3.60 20.48 2.26
C GLN A 157 -3.25 21.36 3.47
N GLN A 158 -2.46 20.83 4.43
CA GLN A 158 -2.01 21.64 5.57
C GLN A 158 -1.11 22.80 5.13
N VAL A 159 -0.22 22.57 4.16
CA VAL A 159 0.60 23.63 3.53
C VAL A 159 -0.32 24.70 2.88
N ARG A 160 -1.31 24.27 2.09
CA ARG A 160 -2.27 25.16 1.44
C ARG A 160 -3.07 25.97 2.43
N GLN A 161 -3.56 25.33 3.50
CA GLN A 161 -4.35 25.99 4.55
C GLN A 161 -3.53 27.02 5.34
N ARG A 162 -2.27 26.67 5.67
CA ARG A 162 -1.43 27.50 6.53
C ARG A 162 -0.74 28.65 5.78
N TYR A 163 -0.35 28.42 4.52
CA TYR A 163 0.48 29.36 3.77
C TYR A 163 -0.20 29.93 2.53
N ALA A 164 -1.36 29.43 2.14
CA ALA A 164 -2.05 29.74 0.89
C ALA A 164 -1.21 29.47 -0.37
N GLU A 165 -0.25 28.54 -0.27
CA GLU A 165 0.70 28.15 -1.33
C GLU A 165 0.54 26.68 -1.67
N PRO A 166 0.90 26.24 -2.89
CA PRO A 166 1.00 24.81 -3.20
C PRO A 166 2.20 24.18 -2.49
N CYS A 167 2.11 22.88 -2.25
CA CYS A 167 3.19 22.08 -1.67
C CYS A 167 4.21 21.72 -2.76
N ARG A 168 5.47 22.06 -2.52
CA ARG A 168 6.60 21.80 -3.44
C ARG A 168 7.33 20.51 -3.13
N GLU A 169 7.40 20.11 -1.87
CA GLU A 169 8.10 18.89 -1.45
C GLU A 169 7.37 18.24 -0.28
N VAL A 170 7.32 16.92 -0.29
CA VAL A 170 6.98 16.12 0.89
C VAL A 170 8.08 15.07 1.06
N LYS A 171 8.70 15.07 2.24
CA LYS A 171 9.67 14.06 2.68
C LYS A 171 9.05 13.25 3.81
N VAL A 172 9.05 11.92 3.64
CA VAL A 172 8.58 10.95 4.65
C VAL A 172 9.77 10.15 5.15
N VAL A 173 10.00 10.18 6.46
CA VAL A 173 11.00 9.33 7.11
C VAL A 173 10.31 8.33 8.01
N VAL A 174 10.39 7.06 7.65
CA VAL A 174 9.77 5.96 8.38
C VAL A 174 10.67 5.55 9.55
N SER A 175 10.07 5.31 10.72
CA SER A 175 10.72 4.68 11.86
C SER A 175 9.84 3.54 12.38
N PHE A 176 10.45 2.40 12.70
CA PHE A 176 9.77 1.32 13.40
C PHE A 176 9.87 1.52 14.91
N VAL A 177 8.79 1.21 15.61
CA VAL A 177 8.69 1.36 17.06
C VAL A 177 8.24 0.05 17.72
N GLY A 178 8.53 -0.11 19.01
CA GLY A 178 8.15 -1.31 19.75
C GLY A 178 9.15 -2.46 19.59
N LYS A 179 8.63 -3.70 19.50
CA LYS A 179 9.46 -4.91 19.45
C LYS A 179 10.18 -5.03 18.12
N ARG A 180 11.46 -5.37 18.18
CA ARG A 180 12.26 -5.55 16.96
C ARG A 180 11.83 -6.79 16.20
N ILE A 181 11.70 -6.64 14.88
CA ILE A 181 11.59 -7.76 13.94
C ILE A 181 12.89 -8.58 14.00
N LYS A 182 12.80 -9.85 14.38
CA LYS A 182 13.94 -10.71 14.61
C LYS A 182 14.27 -11.66 13.44
N SER A 183 13.29 -11.89 12.57
CA SER A 183 13.42 -12.83 11.47
C SER A 183 12.68 -12.34 10.23
N VAL A 184 13.03 -12.89 9.06
CA VAL A 184 12.30 -12.62 7.80
C VAL A 184 10.84 -13.09 7.94
N ALA A 185 10.59 -14.18 8.65
CA ALA A 185 9.22 -14.68 8.90
C ALA A 185 8.38 -13.73 9.74
N ASP A 186 9.00 -12.92 10.63
CA ASP A 186 8.31 -11.88 11.38
C ASP A 186 8.15 -10.57 10.60
N ALA A 187 8.81 -10.44 9.44
CA ALA A 187 8.74 -9.25 8.60
C ALA A 187 7.72 -9.38 7.47
N VAL A 188 7.63 -10.57 6.85
CA VAL A 188 6.84 -10.77 5.62
C VAL A 188 6.09 -12.10 5.62
N SER A 189 4.93 -12.14 4.94
CA SER A 189 4.18 -13.39 4.71
C SER A 189 4.64 -14.10 3.44
N GLY A 190 4.29 -15.39 3.32
CA GLY A 190 4.51 -16.15 2.09
C GLY A 190 3.83 -15.54 0.86
N GLY A 191 2.70 -14.82 1.04
CA GLY A 191 2.04 -14.06 -0.02
C GLY A 191 2.88 -12.89 -0.52
N THR A 192 3.46 -12.10 0.38
CA THR A 192 4.36 -10.98 0.02
C THR A 192 5.59 -11.47 -0.72
N VAL A 193 6.16 -12.60 -0.30
CA VAL A 193 7.31 -13.19 -1.00
C VAL A 193 6.93 -13.74 -2.36
N ALA A 194 5.73 -14.30 -2.52
CA ALA A 194 5.22 -14.74 -3.83
C ALA A 194 5.06 -13.54 -4.80
N SER A 195 4.53 -12.41 -4.33
CA SER A 195 4.46 -11.16 -5.11
C SER A 195 5.86 -10.64 -5.49
N LEU A 196 6.81 -10.64 -4.55
CA LEU A 196 8.19 -10.24 -4.84
C LEU A 196 8.86 -11.20 -5.84
N SER A 197 8.57 -12.50 -5.76
CA SER A 197 9.08 -13.48 -6.72
C SER A 197 8.48 -13.26 -8.12
N SER A 198 7.23 -12.85 -8.22
CA SER A 198 6.59 -12.55 -9.50
C SER A 198 7.22 -11.34 -10.20
N LEU A 199 7.74 -10.35 -9.46
CA LEU A 199 8.54 -9.25 -10.02
C LEU A 199 9.72 -9.74 -10.87
N LEU A 200 10.34 -10.85 -10.45
CA LEU A 200 11.51 -11.42 -11.12
C LEU A 200 11.15 -12.17 -12.43
N GLU A 201 9.87 -12.40 -12.69
CA GLU A 201 9.38 -13.11 -13.90
C GLU A 201 9.02 -12.14 -15.05
N PHE A 202 8.84 -10.85 -14.75
CA PHE A 202 8.41 -9.86 -15.75
C PHE A 202 9.59 -9.24 -16.51
N ASP A 203 9.42 -9.07 -17.81
CA ASP A 203 10.40 -8.43 -18.69
C ASP A 203 10.34 -6.89 -18.62
N ASN A 204 9.20 -6.31 -18.20
CA ASN A 204 9.06 -4.86 -18.04
C ASN A 204 9.31 -4.45 -16.59
N THR A 205 10.48 -3.93 -16.32
CA THR A 205 10.93 -3.46 -15.01
C THR A 205 11.12 -1.94 -14.96
N ASP A 206 10.47 -1.19 -15.86
CA ASP A 206 10.62 0.27 -15.95
C ASP A 206 10.35 0.93 -14.58
N CYS A 207 9.29 0.54 -13.89
CA CYS A 207 8.94 1.10 -12.58
C CYS A 207 10.01 0.92 -11.48
N VAL A 208 10.96 -0.01 -11.63
CA VAL A 208 12.07 -0.18 -10.69
C VAL A 208 13.13 0.92 -10.82
N ARG A 209 13.15 1.62 -11.95
CA ARG A 209 14.09 2.73 -12.23
C ARG A 209 13.40 4.08 -12.38
N ASN A 210 12.13 4.05 -12.77
CA ASN A 210 11.38 5.24 -13.15
C ASN A 210 10.24 5.51 -12.16
N PRO A 211 10.40 6.44 -11.22
CA PRO A 211 9.33 6.79 -10.29
C PRO A 211 8.11 7.42 -10.97
N ALA A 212 8.25 7.89 -12.22
CA ALA A 212 7.16 8.46 -13.01
C ALA A 212 6.40 7.41 -13.85
N CYS A 213 6.69 6.11 -13.68
CA CYS A 213 6.14 5.02 -14.51
C CYS A 213 4.60 4.89 -14.50
N LEU A 214 3.93 5.44 -13.50
CA LEU A 214 2.47 5.40 -13.37
C LEU A 214 1.77 6.72 -13.74
N LEU A 215 2.50 7.71 -14.21
CA LEU A 215 1.89 8.97 -14.64
C LEU A 215 0.89 8.75 -15.77
N PRO A 216 -0.14 9.62 -15.91
CA PRO A 216 -1.01 9.60 -17.09
C PRO A 216 -0.19 9.64 -18.38
N VAL A 217 -0.66 8.94 -19.42
CA VAL A 217 0.03 8.88 -20.73
C VAL A 217 0.16 10.28 -21.36
N GLU A 218 -0.74 11.15 -21.01
CA GLU A 218 -0.80 12.54 -21.47
C GLU A 218 0.19 13.48 -20.75
N ALA A 219 0.87 13.00 -19.71
CA ALA A 219 1.88 13.81 -18.99
C ALA A 219 3.09 14.08 -19.88
N THR A 220 3.27 15.35 -20.24
CA THR A 220 4.36 15.79 -21.13
C THR A 220 5.70 15.99 -20.40
N ASP A 221 5.68 16.06 -19.08
CA ASP A 221 6.81 16.31 -18.19
C ASP A 221 7.33 15.06 -17.46
N ALA A 222 6.93 13.86 -17.90
CA ALA A 222 7.24 12.61 -17.22
C ALA A 222 8.75 12.38 -16.98
N ASN A 223 9.60 12.79 -17.93
CA ASN A 223 11.06 12.66 -17.78
C ASN A 223 11.60 13.61 -16.69
N GLU A 224 11.14 14.85 -16.65
CA GLU A 224 11.54 15.82 -15.63
C GLU A 224 11.06 15.39 -14.24
N VAL A 225 9.84 14.84 -14.14
CA VAL A 225 9.31 14.26 -12.89
C VAL A 225 10.17 13.08 -12.45
N ALA A 226 10.56 12.19 -13.38
CA ALA A 226 11.41 11.04 -13.08
C ALA A 226 12.79 11.45 -12.56
N GLU A 227 13.45 12.39 -13.22
CA GLU A 227 14.78 12.90 -12.84
C GLU A 227 14.73 13.55 -11.45
N ARG A 228 13.75 14.42 -11.21
CA ARG A 228 13.57 15.14 -9.96
C ARG A 228 13.29 14.21 -8.77
N ASN A 229 12.61 13.10 -9.03
CA ASN A 229 12.21 12.11 -8.04
C ASN A 229 13.00 10.80 -8.11
N ALA A 230 14.18 10.79 -8.75
CA ALA A 230 15.00 9.60 -8.90
C ALA A 230 15.22 8.86 -7.57
N TYR A 231 15.11 7.54 -7.60
CA TYR A 231 15.31 6.70 -6.42
C TYR A 231 16.71 6.85 -5.84
N ARG A 232 16.80 6.96 -4.53
CA ARG A 232 18.05 7.09 -3.80
C ARG A 232 18.31 5.83 -3.01
N PHE A 233 19.30 5.05 -3.45
CA PHE A 233 19.68 3.82 -2.76
C PHE A 233 20.83 4.02 -1.76
N ALA A 234 21.61 5.10 -1.88
CA ALA A 234 22.72 5.36 -0.98
C ALA A 234 22.22 5.77 0.42
N PRO A 235 22.81 5.25 1.51
CA PRO A 235 22.61 5.79 2.84
C PRO A 235 23.01 7.25 2.93
N GLN A 236 22.31 8.03 3.74
CA GLN A 236 22.64 9.44 3.98
C GLN A 236 22.29 9.85 5.42
N PHE A 237 23.01 10.81 5.96
CA PHE A 237 22.59 11.48 7.20
C PHE A 237 21.47 12.47 6.88
N ASP A 238 20.38 12.40 7.61
CA ASP A 238 19.23 13.29 7.46
C ASP A 238 19.18 14.24 8.65
N GLU A 239 19.34 15.54 8.40
CA GLU A 239 19.41 16.58 9.42
C GLU A 239 18.05 16.83 10.10
N ASP A 240 16.93 16.61 9.42
CA ASP A 240 15.60 16.86 10.01
C ASP A 240 15.24 15.82 11.08
N VAL A 241 15.73 14.59 10.97
CA VAL A 241 15.52 13.52 11.97
C VAL A 241 16.75 13.19 12.78
N GLN A 242 17.91 13.83 12.49
CA GLN A 242 19.20 13.61 13.15
C GLN A 242 19.58 12.12 13.21
N ALA A 243 19.50 11.44 12.08
CA ALA A 243 19.75 10.01 11.94
C ALA A 243 20.28 9.65 10.54
N VAL A 244 20.96 8.51 10.45
CA VAL A 244 21.27 7.91 9.15
C VAL A 244 19.99 7.28 8.59
N THR A 245 19.71 7.53 7.34
CA THR A 245 18.56 6.97 6.62
C THR A 245 19.00 6.03 5.49
N SER A 246 18.14 5.09 5.18
CA SER A 246 18.25 4.09 4.12
C SER A 246 16.99 4.12 3.25
N PRO A 247 16.98 3.54 2.05
CA PRO A 247 15.73 3.30 1.34
C PRO A 247 14.72 2.53 2.20
N THR A 248 13.44 2.78 1.99
CA THR A 248 12.36 2.05 2.68
C THR A 248 12.36 0.58 2.31
N ILE A 249 11.96 -0.26 3.27
CA ILE A 249 11.80 -1.71 3.07
C ILE A 249 10.30 -2.06 3.17
N PRO A 250 9.80 -3.02 2.38
CA PRO A 250 10.55 -3.97 1.53
C PRO A 250 10.87 -3.46 0.13
N ALA A 251 10.14 -2.48 -0.41
CA ALA A 251 10.28 -2.06 -1.79
C ALA A 251 10.20 -0.53 -1.95
N PRO A 252 11.33 0.16 -2.14
CA PRO A 252 11.35 1.63 -2.22
C PRO A 252 10.75 2.19 -3.52
N PHE A 253 10.34 1.34 -4.45
CA PHE A 253 9.78 1.71 -5.76
C PHE A 253 8.27 1.45 -5.89
N VAL A 254 7.55 1.28 -4.78
CA VAL A 254 6.08 1.13 -4.77
C VAL A 254 5.40 2.48 -4.49
N ASN A 255 5.77 3.13 -3.39
CA ASN A 255 5.10 4.34 -2.94
C ASN A 255 5.33 5.56 -3.85
N PRO A 256 6.58 5.87 -4.29
CA PRO A 256 6.82 7.06 -5.11
C PRO A 256 5.99 7.11 -6.40
N PRO A 257 5.88 6.03 -7.22
CA PRO A 257 5.02 6.05 -8.39
C PRO A 257 3.55 6.30 -8.09
N ILE A 258 3.03 5.77 -6.98
CA ILE A 258 1.64 5.99 -6.56
C ILE A 258 1.42 7.44 -6.13
N VAL A 259 2.31 7.99 -5.31
CA VAL A 259 2.25 9.41 -4.87
C VAL A 259 2.33 10.35 -6.07
N LEU A 260 3.29 10.14 -6.97
CA LEU A 260 3.44 11.00 -8.17
C LEU A 260 2.23 10.90 -9.10
N ARG A 261 1.62 9.71 -9.23
CA ARG A 261 0.34 9.59 -9.94
C ARG A 261 -0.77 10.37 -9.27
N SER A 262 -0.83 10.36 -7.94
CA SER A 262 -1.81 11.15 -7.18
C SER A 262 -1.65 12.64 -7.46
N THR A 263 -0.42 13.16 -7.46
CA THR A 263 -0.17 14.58 -7.74
C THR A 263 -0.61 14.98 -9.15
N ALA A 264 -0.35 14.12 -10.14
CA ALA A 264 -0.77 14.35 -11.52
C ALA A 264 -2.30 14.31 -11.70
N LEU A 265 -2.98 13.36 -11.04
CA LEU A 265 -4.44 13.26 -11.09
C LEU A 265 -5.15 14.40 -10.31
N LEU A 266 -4.46 15.05 -9.37
CA LEU A 266 -4.93 16.16 -8.55
C LEU A 266 -4.41 17.53 -9.03
N ALA A 267 -3.83 17.62 -10.23
CA ALA A 267 -3.21 18.83 -10.75
C ALA A 267 -4.16 20.07 -10.70
N ASP A 268 -5.43 19.87 -11.02
CA ASP A 268 -6.44 20.93 -11.02
C ASP A 268 -6.75 21.51 -9.62
N ALA A 269 -6.37 20.78 -8.55
CA ALA A 269 -6.64 21.21 -7.17
C ALA A 269 -5.66 22.28 -6.66
N ALA A 270 -4.61 22.64 -7.42
CA ALA A 270 -3.54 23.55 -7.04
C ALA A 270 -2.92 23.24 -5.65
N LEU A 271 -2.90 21.98 -5.27
CA LEU A 271 -2.34 21.49 -4.01
C LEU A 271 -0.83 21.28 -4.11
N PHE A 272 -0.36 20.86 -5.27
CA PHE A 272 1.02 20.56 -5.55
C PHE A 272 1.63 21.57 -6.52
N ALA A 273 2.88 21.94 -6.28
CA ALA A 273 3.62 22.80 -7.19
C ALA A 273 4.01 22.03 -8.48
N PRO A 274 4.21 22.69 -9.62
CA PRO A 274 4.62 22.02 -10.86
C PRO A 274 5.97 21.28 -10.73
N ASP A 275 6.85 21.78 -9.86
CA ASP A 275 8.14 21.19 -9.53
C ASP A 275 8.09 20.29 -8.29
N PHE A 276 6.93 19.72 -7.97
CA PHE A 276 6.73 18.87 -6.79
C PHE A 276 7.73 17.73 -6.73
N ARG A 277 8.21 17.46 -5.50
CA ARG A 277 9.15 16.40 -5.17
C ARG A 277 8.65 15.54 -4.02
N TYR A 278 8.77 14.23 -4.18
CA TYR A 278 8.51 13.26 -3.13
C TYR A 278 9.81 12.55 -2.72
N ILE A 279 10.07 12.47 -1.44
CA ILE A 279 11.24 11.80 -0.87
C ILE A 279 10.75 10.82 0.18
N GLU A 280 11.26 9.59 0.14
CA GLU A 280 10.96 8.56 1.12
C GLU A 280 12.24 7.88 1.57
N SER A 281 12.34 7.66 2.88
CA SER A 281 13.46 6.96 3.49
C SER A 281 13.06 6.33 4.82
N MET A 282 13.93 5.48 5.36
CA MET A 282 13.74 4.82 6.65
C MET A 282 14.89 5.18 7.59
N SER A 283 14.57 5.57 8.82
CA SER A 283 15.55 5.90 9.85
C SER A 283 16.21 4.64 10.42
N MET A 284 17.51 4.62 10.44
CA MET A 284 18.29 3.52 11.05
C MET A 284 18.33 3.61 12.57
N LYS A 285 18.03 4.77 13.14
CA LYS A 285 18.00 4.98 14.59
C LYS A 285 17.08 3.97 15.30
N SER A 286 15.93 3.66 14.69
CA SER A 286 14.96 2.71 15.27
C SER A 286 15.42 1.23 15.18
N LEU A 287 16.36 0.92 14.30
CA LEU A 287 16.86 -0.45 14.09
C LEU A 287 18.15 -0.77 14.88
N VAL A 288 18.87 0.26 15.32
CA VAL A 288 20.10 0.10 16.09
C VAL A 288 19.79 0.09 17.60
N PRO A 289 20.47 -0.73 18.44
CA PRO A 289 20.30 -0.72 19.88
C PRO A 289 20.58 0.68 20.46
N SER A 290 19.64 1.20 21.26
CA SER A 290 19.97 2.33 22.14
C SER A 290 20.91 1.83 23.23
N VAL A 291 22.06 2.46 23.38
CA VAL A 291 22.96 2.20 24.51
C VAL A 291 22.59 3.26 25.54
N GLY A 292 21.80 2.89 26.53
CA GLY A 292 21.01 3.76 27.40
C GLY A 292 21.75 4.87 28.18
N PHE A 293 23.07 4.96 28.05
CA PHE A 293 23.89 6.05 28.67
C PHE A 293 24.73 6.81 27.63
N LEU A 294 24.70 6.39 26.34
CA LEU A 294 25.42 7.08 25.28
C LEU A 294 24.49 8.04 24.52
N PRO A 295 24.97 9.21 24.13
CA PRO A 295 24.20 10.11 23.28
C PRO A 295 23.93 9.45 21.92
N ASP A 296 22.81 9.78 21.30
CA ASP A 296 22.39 9.25 20.00
C ASP A 296 23.50 9.32 18.93
N ALA A 297 24.32 10.38 18.96
CA ALA A 297 25.47 10.54 18.06
C ALA A 297 26.49 9.40 18.16
N ALA A 298 26.64 8.75 19.30
CA ALA A 298 27.54 7.61 19.46
C ALA A 298 27.05 6.35 18.71
N THR A 299 25.78 6.30 18.33
CA THR A 299 25.23 5.18 17.54
C THR A 299 25.35 5.39 16.03
N LEU A 300 25.80 6.54 15.54
CA LEU A 300 25.93 6.85 14.11
C LEU A 300 26.74 5.82 13.31
N PRO A 301 27.91 5.32 13.77
CA PRO A 301 28.64 4.29 13.03
C PRO A 301 27.81 3.02 12.84
N MET A 302 27.03 2.61 13.84
CA MET A 302 26.14 1.45 13.77
C MET A 302 24.97 1.72 12.83
N GLN A 303 24.43 2.93 12.83
CA GLN A 303 23.38 3.34 11.88
C GLN A 303 23.90 3.30 10.43
N TRP A 304 25.12 3.77 10.17
CA TRP A 304 25.74 3.67 8.84
C TRP A 304 25.94 2.23 8.41
N ALA A 305 26.43 1.34 9.28
CA ALA A 305 26.59 -0.08 8.99
C ALA A 305 25.25 -0.75 8.69
N ALA A 306 24.23 -0.48 9.50
CA ALA A 306 22.88 -0.98 9.28
C ALA A 306 22.29 -0.47 7.96
N ALA A 307 22.42 0.82 7.66
CA ALA A 307 21.97 1.41 6.42
C ALA A 307 22.63 0.78 5.18
N ALA A 308 23.95 0.58 5.23
CA ALA A 308 24.70 -0.05 4.14
C ALA A 308 24.27 -1.51 3.92
N SER A 309 24.01 -2.26 5.01
CA SER A 309 23.56 -3.67 4.93
C SER A 309 22.21 -3.84 4.24
N LEU A 310 21.37 -2.80 4.22
CA LEU A 310 20.08 -2.76 3.55
C LEU A 310 20.17 -2.14 2.15
N ALA A 311 20.86 -1.03 2.02
CA ALA A 311 20.96 -0.26 0.79
C ALA A 311 21.69 -1.02 -0.32
N VAL A 312 22.79 -1.71 0.01
CA VAL A 312 23.60 -2.44 -0.98
C VAL A 312 22.82 -3.58 -1.64
N PRO A 313 22.15 -4.50 -0.90
CA PRO A 313 21.29 -5.51 -1.51
C PRO A 313 20.16 -4.91 -2.36
N LEU A 314 19.48 -3.87 -1.88
CA LEU A 314 18.38 -3.22 -2.61
C LEU A 314 18.86 -2.60 -3.93
N ALA A 315 20.01 -1.92 -3.91
CA ALA A 315 20.62 -1.37 -5.13
C ALA A 315 20.98 -2.47 -6.13
N ASN A 316 21.54 -3.58 -5.65
CA ASN A 316 21.85 -4.73 -6.49
C ASN A 316 20.60 -5.41 -7.05
N ILE A 317 19.54 -5.57 -6.24
CA ILE A 317 18.25 -6.09 -6.70
C ILE A 317 17.66 -5.17 -7.77
N SER A 318 17.65 -3.85 -7.54
CA SER A 318 17.19 -2.88 -8.52
C SER A 318 18.00 -2.95 -9.82
N ALA A 319 19.31 -3.05 -9.73
CA ALA A 319 20.20 -3.20 -10.89
C ALA A 319 19.95 -4.51 -11.65
N ALA A 320 19.78 -5.63 -10.94
CA ALA A 320 19.49 -6.93 -11.54
C ALA A 320 18.10 -6.98 -12.21
N LEU A 321 17.09 -6.38 -11.57
CA LEU A 321 15.73 -6.27 -12.14
C LEU A 321 15.74 -5.42 -13.42
N ALA A 322 16.57 -4.42 -13.46
CA ALA A 322 16.70 -3.52 -14.59
C ALA A 322 17.70 -4.00 -15.68
N GLY A 323 18.45 -5.07 -15.41
CA GLY A 323 19.44 -5.65 -16.33
C GLY A 323 18.84 -6.63 -17.35
N PRO A 324 19.54 -6.87 -18.47
CA PRO A 324 19.08 -7.78 -19.53
C PRO A 324 19.24 -9.27 -19.20
N LEU A 325 19.93 -9.62 -18.11
CA LEU A 325 20.35 -11.00 -17.84
C LEU A 325 19.24 -11.80 -17.12
N LYS A 326 18.50 -12.62 -17.87
CA LYS A 326 17.48 -13.54 -17.36
C LYS A 326 18.03 -14.59 -16.37
N PHE A 327 19.31 -14.94 -16.45
CA PHE A 327 19.95 -15.94 -15.58
C PHE A 327 20.06 -15.45 -14.13
N GLU A 328 20.47 -14.20 -13.92
CA GLU A 328 20.60 -13.61 -12.57
C GLU A 328 19.24 -13.53 -11.86
N ARG A 329 18.16 -13.22 -12.61
CA ARG A 329 16.79 -13.24 -12.08
C ARG A 329 16.37 -14.62 -11.60
N GLY A 330 16.74 -15.68 -12.33
CA GLY A 330 16.43 -17.06 -11.96
C GLY A 330 17.12 -17.50 -10.65
N ALA A 331 18.39 -17.12 -10.45
CA ALA A 331 19.12 -17.38 -9.23
C ALA A 331 18.53 -16.60 -8.03
N MET A 332 18.22 -15.31 -8.23
CA MET A 332 17.57 -14.48 -7.21
C MET A 332 16.20 -15.03 -6.81
N ARG A 333 15.39 -15.50 -7.76
CA ARG A 333 14.10 -16.13 -7.48
C ARG A 333 14.23 -17.37 -6.59
N LYS A 334 15.22 -18.24 -6.87
CA LYS A 334 15.48 -19.40 -6.02
C LYS A 334 15.89 -19.02 -4.61
N LEU A 335 16.72 -17.99 -4.46
CA LEU A 335 17.14 -17.48 -3.16
C LEU A 335 15.94 -16.88 -2.39
N VAL A 336 15.13 -16.05 -3.03
CA VAL A 336 13.92 -15.46 -2.44
C VAL A 336 12.94 -16.56 -2.04
N ALA A 337 12.70 -17.56 -2.89
CA ALA A 337 11.82 -18.69 -2.59
C ALA A 337 12.33 -19.56 -1.43
N TRP A 338 13.65 -19.70 -1.28
CA TRP A 338 14.27 -20.46 -0.19
C TRP A 338 14.15 -19.73 1.17
N LEU A 339 14.21 -18.41 1.17
CA LEU A 339 14.04 -17.57 2.37
C LEU A 339 12.57 -17.37 2.75
N ALA A 340 11.64 -17.74 1.87
CA ALA A 340 10.23 -17.44 2.02
C ALA A 340 9.55 -18.25 3.13
N PRO A 341 8.67 -17.64 3.95
CA PRO A 341 7.68 -18.39 4.70
C PRO A 341 6.78 -19.20 3.77
N LYS A 342 6.28 -20.34 4.23
CA LYS A 342 5.34 -21.15 3.45
C LYS A 342 4.04 -20.37 3.19
N SER A 343 3.34 -20.71 2.10
CA SER A 343 2.02 -20.13 1.79
C SER A 343 1.07 -20.26 3.00
N GLY A 344 0.43 -19.18 3.41
CA GLY A 344 -0.45 -19.12 4.58
C GLY A 344 0.28 -18.86 5.91
N GLN A 345 1.61 -18.78 5.91
CA GLN A 345 2.40 -18.37 7.08
C GLN A 345 2.80 -16.89 7.00
N GLY A 346 3.01 -16.28 8.16
CA GLY A 346 3.41 -14.90 8.30
C GLY A 346 3.91 -14.59 9.72
N PRO A 347 4.00 -13.33 10.12
CA PRO A 347 4.47 -12.91 11.42
C PRO A 347 3.75 -13.58 12.59
N SER A 348 4.48 -13.79 13.68
CA SER A 348 3.93 -14.30 14.93
C SER A 348 2.94 -13.28 15.54
N GLU A 349 1.98 -13.76 16.36
CA GLU A 349 1.03 -12.89 17.08
C GLU A 349 1.74 -11.84 17.92
N ASP A 350 2.87 -12.18 18.52
CA ASP A 350 3.71 -11.28 19.28
C ASP A 350 4.31 -10.16 18.40
N ALA A 351 4.80 -10.50 17.19
CA ALA A 351 5.27 -9.51 16.23
C ALA A 351 4.12 -8.63 15.71
N LEU A 352 2.93 -9.21 15.47
CA LEU A 352 1.75 -8.48 15.03
C LEU A 352 1.29 -7.42 16.05
N ALA A 353 1.31 -7.75 17.35
CA ALA A 353 0.77 -6.90 18.40
C ALA A 353 1.78 -5.85 18.90
N ASN A 354 3.06 -6.21 18.99
CA ASN A 354 4.06 -5.42 19.73
C ASN A 354 5.00 -4.60 18.85
N THR A 355 4.79 -4.59 17.53
CA THR A 355 5.46 -3.66 16.62
C THR A 355 4.57 -2.47 16.32
N GLY A 356 5.17 -1.40 15.80
CA GLY A 356 4.47 -0.23 15.31
C GLY A 356 5.37 0.55 14.38
N TYR A 357 4.87 1.63 13.83
CA TYR A 357 5.66 2.51 12.97
C TYR A 357 5.19 3.95 13.10
N CYS A 358 6.07 4.84 12.76
CA CYS A 358 5.72 6.25 12.62
C CYS A 358 6.39 6.84 11.38
N PHE A 359 5.77 7.88 10.85
CA PHE A 359 6.33 8.73 9.81
C PHE A 359 6.62 10.10 10.41
N ASP A 360 7.85 10.56 10.35
CA ASP A 360 8.17 11.97 10.44
C ASP A 360 8.03 12.57 9.04
N ILE A 361 7.16 13.57 8.88
CA ILE A 361 6.77 14.11 7.58
C ILE A 361 7.17 15.58 7.53
N PHE A 362 7.95 15.96 6.54
CA PHE A 362 8.39 17.32 6.30
C PHE A 362 7.86 17.80 4.97
N ALA A 363 7.18 18.95 4.97
CA ALA A 363 6.66 19.55 3.75
C ALA A 363 7.23 20.95 3.55
N LEU A 364 7.46 21.30 2.29
CA LEU A 364 7.86 22.64 1.87
C LEU A 364 6.76 23.26 1.01
N SER A 365 6.40 24.52 1.30
CA SER A 365 5.59 25.30 0.38
C SER A 365 6.42 25.76 -0.83
N GLN A 366 5.77 26.32 -1.83
CA GLN A 366 6.42 26.87 -3.03
C GLN A 366 7.51 27.89 -2.69
N SER A 367 7.30 28.75 -1.71
CA SER A 367 8.29 29.73 -1.24
C SER A 367 9.30 29.19 -0.24
N GLY A 368 9.27 27.88 0.07
CA GLY A 368 10.21 27.19 0.98
C GLY A 368 9.85 27.27 2.45
N LYS A 369 8.61 27.65 2.83
CA LYS A 369 8.14 27.59 4.21
C LYS A 369 7.98 26.13 4.63
N LYS A 370 8.53 25.79 5.80
CA LYS A 370 8.53 24.42 6.32
C LYS A 370 7.29 24.13 7.16
N LEU A 371 6.76 22.91 7.03
CA LEU A 371 5.73 22.36 7.90
C LEU A 371 6.12 20.94 8.28
N ARG A 372 5.98 20.59 9.56
CA ARG A 372 6.25 19.25 10.07
C ARG A 372 4.95 18.57 10.49
N GLY A 373 4.78 17.35 10.05
CA GLY A 373 3.70 16.45 10.44
C GLY A 373 4.24 15.15 10.97
N ARG A 374 3.38 14.38 11.62
CA ARG A 374 3.66 13.05 12.11
C ARG A 374 2.45 12.14 11.92
N LEU A 375 2.73 10.91 11.51
CA LEU A 375 1.79 9.80 11.52
C LEU A 375 2.33 8.74 12.47
N ASP A 376 1.51 8.31 13.43
CA ASP A 376 1.83 7.19 14.33
C ASP A 376 0.81 6.07 14.12
N ALA A 377 1.27 4.82 14.10
CA ALA A 377 0.44 3.65 13.99
C ALA A 377 0.96 2.51 14.87
N GLN A 378 0.02 1.82 15.53
CA GLN A 378 0.31 0.64 16.32
C GLN A 378 0.04 -0.64 15.52
N GLY A 379 0.74 -1.70 15.88
CA GLY A 379 0.66 -3.00 15.21
C GLY A 379 1.58 -3.11 13.99
N HIS A 380 1.83 -4.33 13.60
CA HIS A 380 2.70 -4.64 12.47
C HIS A 380 2.17 -3.97 11.18
N PRO A 381 3.00 -3.20 10.43
CA PRO A 381 2.55 -2.40 9.29
C PRO A 381 1.84 -3.24 8.23
N GLY A 382 2.45 -4.34 7.79
CA GLY A 382 1.91 -5.16 6.70
C GLY A 382 0.74 -6.07 7.10
N TYR A 383 0.59 -6.46 8.38
CA TYR A 383 -0.33 -7.55 8.73
C TYR A 383 -1.25 -7.29 9.93
N ARG A 384 -1.09 -6.16 10.62
CA ARG A 384 -2.05 -5.68 11.61
C ARG A 384 -2.66 -4.36 11.17
N SER A 385 -1.83 -3.41 10.77
CA SER A 385 -2.30 -2.10 10.31
C SER A 385 -2.95 -2.17 8.92
N THR A 386 -2.35 -2.90 7.95
CA THR A 386 -2.89 -3.05 6.59
C THR A 386 -4.32 -3.58 6.55
N PRO A 387 -4.69 -4.69 7.23
CA PRO A 387 -6.07 -5.18 7.25
C PRO A 387 -7.07 -4.14 7.77
N GLU A 388 -6.75 -3.44 8.84
CA GLU A 388 -7.61 -2.38 9.39
C GLU A 388 -7.78 -1.22 8.40
N MET A 389 -6.69 -0.77 7.77
CA MET A 389 -6.73 0.29 6.77
C MET A 389 -7.57 -0.08 5.55
N VAL A 390 -7.33 -1.26 4.98
CA VAL A 390 -7.98 -1.63 3.71
C VAL A 390 -9.45 -1.97 3.91
N VAL A 391 -9.81 -2.57 5.04
CA VAL A 391 -11.22 -2.79 5.41
C VAL A 391 -11.93 -1.45 5.61
N THR A 392 -11.30 -0.51 6.33
CA THR A 392 -11.84 0.85 6.51
C THR A 392 -12.06 1.54 5.17
N ALA A 393 -11.11 1.43 4.25
CA ALA A 393 -11.23 1.97 2.89
C ALA A 393 -12.37 1.33 2.11
N ALA A 394 -12.50 0.00 2.15
CA ALA A 394 -13.54 -0.74 1.45
C ALA A 394 -14.93 -0.42 1.98
N VAL A 395 -15.11 -0.40 3.28
CA VAL A 395 -16.38 -0.06 3.92
C VAL A 395 -16.75 1.39 3.67
N GLY A 396 -15.80 2.32 3.84
CA GLY A 396 -16.03 3.73 3.59
C GLY A 396 -16.41 4.02 2.13
N LEU A 397 -15.79 3.33 1.18
CA LEU A 397 -16.13 3.43 -0.25
C LEU A 397 -17.53 2.85 -0.52
N ALA A 398 -17.87 1.70 0.06
CA ALA A 398 -19.18 1.06 -0.11
C ALA A 398 -20.32 1.89 0.48
N LYS A 399 -20.09 2.54 1.62
CA LYS A 399 -21.07 3.42 2.29
C LYS A 399 -21.08 4.86 1.74
N GLY A 400 -20.19 5.20 0.79
CA GLY A 400 -20.10 6.55 0.24
C GLY A 400 -19.59 7.61 1.23
N THR A 401 -18.98 7.21 2.34
CA THR A 401 -18.29 8.12 3.26
C THR A 401 -16.90 8.49 2.76
N LEU A 402 -16.30 7.62 1.95
CA LEU A 402 -15.08 7.85 1.20
C LEU A 402 -15.36 7.84 -0.31
N GLY A 403 -14.40 8.30 -1.10
CA GLY A 403 -14.45 8.22 -2.54
C GLY A 403 -15.41 9.20 -3.21
N ARG A 404 -15.77 10.29 -2.56
CA ARG A 404 -16.61 11.37 -3.13
C ARG A 404 -15.87 12.20 -4.18
N THR A 405 -14.62 11.89 -4.44
CA THR A 405 -13.80 12.52 -5.48
C THR A 405 -14.33 12.20 -6.87
N PRO A 406 -14.19 13.12 -7.85
CA PRO A 406 -14.65 12.90 -9.23
C PRO A 406 -13.74 11.94 -10.02
N HIS A 407 -12.69 11.39 -9.40
CA HIS A 407 -11.72 10.54 -10.06
C HIS A 407 -12.22 9.10 -10.13
N PHE A 408 -12.40 8.60 -11.35
CA PHE A 408 -12.75 7.22 -11.67
C PHE A 408 -11.69 6.60 -12.58
N GLY A 409 -11.68 5.29 -12.66
CA GLY A 409 -10.67 4.54 -13.41
C GLY A 409 -9.75 3.78 -12.49
N ILE A 410 -8.53 3.51 -12.94
CA ILE A 410 -7.46 2.99 -12.10
C ILE A 410 -6.80 4.19 -11.42
N VAL A 411 -7.11 4.37 -10.16
CA VAL A 411 -6.79 5.53 -9.34
C VAL A 411 -5.88 5.12 -8.18
N THR A 412 -5.38 6.08 -7.43
CA THR A 412 -4.52 5.85 -6.26
C THR A 412 -5.34 5.91 -4.98
N PRO A 413 -4.83 5.50 -3.81
CA PRO A 413 -5.52 5.67 -2.55
C PRO A 413 -5.98 7.12 -2.31
N ALA A 414 -5.11 8.11 -2.51
CA ALA A 414 -5.45 9.51 -2.28
C ALA A 414 -6.55 10.02 -3.23
N THR A 415 -6.44 9.69 -4.51
CA THR A 415 -7.43 10.15 -5.51
C THR A 415 -8.72 9.34 -5.49
N GLY A 416 -8.62 8.06 -5.11
CA GLY A 416 -9.77 7.15 -5.02
C GLY A 416 -10.62 7.37 -3.77
N LEU A 417 -9.99 7.57 -2.62
CA LEU A 417 -10.66 7.69 -1.31
C LEU A 417 -10.93 9.13 -0.89
N GLY A 418 -10.07 10.07 -1.29
CA GLY A 418 -10.16 11.48 -0.90
C GLY A 418 -9.50 11.78 0.45
N ILE A 419 -9.52 13.06 0.82
CA ILE A 419 -8.94 13.54 2.09
C ILE A 419 -9.72 13.04 3.32
N GLU A 420 -10.96 12.69 3.14
CA GLU A 420 -11.81 12.09 4.17
C GLU A 420 -11.19 10.78 4.74
N ALA A 421 -10.32 10.14 3.94
CA ALA A 421 -9.56 8.98 4.39
C ALA A 421 -8.69 9.26 5.63
N VAL A 422 -8.24 10.50 5.86
CA VAL A 422 -7.52 10.87 7.09
C VAL A 422 -8.36 10.61 8.34
N GLY A 423 -9.65 10.99 8.31
CA GLY A 423 -10.59 10.73 9.40
C GLY A 423 -10.84 9.24 9.59
N ALA A 424 -11.11 8.53 8.49
CA ALA A 424 -11.37 7.09 8.52
C ALA A 424 -10.15 6.28 8.99
N LEU A 425 -8.95 6.66 8.59
CA LEU A 425 -7.71 5.99 9.02
C LEU A 425 -7.41 6.24 10.50
N ARG A 426 -7.84 7.35 11.09
CA ARG A 426 -7.78 7.54 12.55
C ARG A 426 -8.61 6.49 13.29
N GLU A 427 -9.77 6.17 12.78
CA GLU A 427 -10.59 5.06 13.32
C GLU A 427 -9.93 3.69 13.13
N ALA A 428 -9.06 3.55 12.14
CA ALA A 428 -8.24 2.36 11.90
C ALA A 428 -6.92 2.35 12.71
N GLY A 429 -6.73 3.29 13.65
CA GLY A 429 -5.57 3.34 14.54
C GLY A 429 -4.37 4.14 14.05
N LEU A 430 -4.52 4.96 13.00
CA LEU A 430 -3.47 5.87 12.54
C LEU A 430 -3.70 7.28 13.06
N THR A 431 -2.75 7.84 13.76
CA THR A 431 -2.86 9.21 14.30
C THR A 431 -2.06 10.18 13.43
N PHE A 432 -2.74 11.19 12.89
CA PHE A 432 -2.13 12.29 12.12
C PHE A 432 -2.10 13.55 12.97
N SER A 433 -0.93 14.15 13.13
CA SER A 433 -0.72 15.37 13.92
C SER A 433 0.27 16.32 13.24
N LEU A 434 0.06 17.64 13.37
CA LEU A 434 1.09 18.62 13.07
C LEU A 434 2.02 18.73 14.27
N VAL A 435 3.33 18.84 13.99
CA VAL A 435 4.37 19.03 14.98
C VAL A 435 4.76 20.52 14.99
N ALA A 436 4.83 21.11 16.16
CA ALA A 436 5.18 22.52 16.35
C ALA A 436 6.61 22.85 15.93
#